data_09db640ba37f18365a730fb952c27cc7
#
_entry.id   09db640ba37f18365a730fb952c27cc7
#
_cell.length_a   1.000
_cell.length_b   1.000
_cell.length_c   1.000
_cell.angle_alpha   90.00
_cell.angle_beta   90.00
_cell.angle_gamma   90.00
#
_symmetry.space_group_name_H-M   'P 1'
#
loop_
_entity.id
_entity.type
_entity.pdbx_description
1 polymer ?
#
loop_
_entity_poly.entity_id
_entity_poly.type
_entity_poly.pdbx_seq_one_letter_code
_entity_poly.pdbx_strand_id
1 'polypeptide(L)'
;MLLNFAVSRELRPGGIDTRLNLCYHNFAFHRNVCAIVFFERFDIMKERISITDIARLAGVSSSTVSHVLNQTRYVSPEITERVMKIVADTGYHKNRLACSLRQKRTNTIGIILPSLNAGTYYGKSLEAIEKELSAHGYNLIMKASSNNPQAEKDAIEYLLSWKVDGIIIVLSDNGYDYSQVPCPVVLIDRAPEKQTVSGFYIYNYTITCHLMEQMLQKGYRKIALISPTPQFAPTMHRIQGYQDTLAKHGLPLRQEHICYGVATIDDGRQFAQRIAHNTDADAVLILSSPMTVGAMSYWNENGVRIPQDLGVMTFADYDWIRLSNPQLCGVIQPNRLIGECAARQIYRQLQGHKEIVTQFLPCQYFEGKSL
;
A
#
# COMPACT_ATOMS: atom_id res chain seq x y z
N MET A 1 6.23 17.69 28.89
CA MET A 1 7.39 18.02 29.73
C MET A 1 8.63 17.64 28.93
N LEU A 2 9.11 18.59 28.13
CA LEU A 2 10.24 18.42 27.21
C LEU A 2 11.51 18.83 27.95
N LEU A 3 12.45 17.91 28.12
CA LEU A 3 13.79 18.20 28.64
C LEU A 3 14.68 18.64 27.49
N ASN A 4 14.90 19.95 27.40
CA ASN A 4 15.94 20.55 26.57
C ASN A 4 17.29 20.41 27.26
N PHE A 5 18.22 19.65 26.69
CA PHE A 5 19.64 19.75 27.04
C PHE A 5 20.31 20.76 26.15
N ALA A 6 20.53 21.96 26.68
CA ALA A 6 21.41 22.95 26.07
C ALA A 6 22.86 22.66 26.51
N VAL A 7 23.74 22.32 25.55
CA VAL A 7 25.19 22.26 25.77
C VAL A 7 25.78 23.60 25.34
N SER A 8 26.11 24.46 26.30
CA SER A 8 26.90 25.67 26.07
C SER A 8 28.38 25.30 25.92
N ARG A 9 28.96 25.61 24.77
CA ARG A 9 30.41 25.55 24.53
C ARG A 9 31.03 26.88 24.98
N GLU A 10 31.85 26.88 26.02
CA GLU A 10 32.91 27.85 26.25
C GLU A 10 34.27 27.22 25.93
N LEU A 11 34.91 27.73 24.90
CA LEU A 11 36.30 27.43 24.54
C LEU A 11 37.25 28.37 25.27
N ARG A 12 38.11 27.87 26.13
CA ARG A 12 39.32 28.58 26.58
C ARG A 12 40.57 27.87 26.01
N PRO A 13 41.57 28.61 25.57
CA PRO A 13 42.77 28.05 24.95
C PRO A 13 43.78 27.61 26.04
N GLY A 14 44.32 26.40 25.90
CA GLY A 14 45.52 25.91 26.60
C GLY A 14 45.25 25.07 27.84
N GLY A 15 45.08 23.76 27.64
CA GLY A 15 45.10 22.78 28.73
C GLY A 15 44.64 21.41 28.20
N ILE A 16 45.51 20.41 28.33
CA ILE A 16 45.21 19.02 27.99
C ILE A 16 44.19 18.52 29.04
N ASP A 17 42.94 18.29 28.66
CA ASP A 17 41.91 17.82 29.57
C ASP A 17 42.13 16.33 29.91
N THR A 18 42.67 16.07 31.11
CA THR A 18 42.87 14.73 31.68
C THR A 18 41.56 13.91 31.81
N ARG A 19 40.39 14.55 31.68
CA ARG A 19 39.10 13.84 31.70
C ARG A 19 38.78 13.11 30.40
N LEU A 20 39.35 13.58 29.28
CA LEU A 20 39.24 12.88 27.99
C LEU A 20 40.00 11.56 27.97
N ASN A 21 41.14 11.49 28.68
CA ASN A 21 41.91 10.25 28.78
C ASN A 21 41.21 9.18 29.64
N LEU A 22 40.46 9.58 30.68
CA LEU A 22 39.68 8.60 31.48
C LEU A 22 38.46 8.04 30.68
N CYS A 23 37.83 8.84 29.86
CA CYS A 23 36.79 8.37 28.99
C CYS A 23 37.30 7.44 27.87
N TYR A 24 38.48 7.72 27.34
CA TYR A 24 39.12 6.85 26.32
C TYR A 24 39.59 5.52 26.90
N HIS A 25 40.08 5.48 28.12
CA HIS A 25 40.46 4.22 28.78
C HIS A 25 39.23 3.37 29.14
N ASN A 26 38.16 3.97 29.62
CA ASN A 26 36.92 3.24 29.88
C ASN A 26 36.23 2.76 28.58
N PHE A 27 36.36 3.53 27.49
CA PHE A 27 35.78 3.13 26.19
C PHE A 27 36.59 1.98 25.55
N ALA A 28 37.94 1.95 25.76
CA ALA A 28 38.78 0.84 25.29
C ALA A 28 38.52 -0.45 26.09
N PHE A 29 38.27 -0.35 27.41
CA PHE A 29 37.93 -1.51 28.22
C PHE A 29 36.54 -2.08 27.90
N HIS A 30 35.55 -1.21 27.66
CA HIS A 30 34.22 -1.65 27.17
C HIS A 30 34.26 -2.18 25.74
N ARG A 31 35.14 -1.67 24.89
CA ARG A 31 35.26 -2.18 23.52
C ARG A 31 35.80 -3.61 23.48
N ASN A 32 36.76 -3.95 24.35
CA ASN A 32 37.27 -5.31 24.44
C ASN A 32 36.27 -6.28 25.07
N VAL A 33 35.51 -5.85 26.07
CA VAL A 33 34.44 -6.67 26.66
C VAL A 33 33.27 -6.84 25.67
N CYS A 34 32.87 -5.79 24.95
CA CYS A 34 31.88 -5.91 23.89
C CYS A 34 32.36 -6.76 22.72
N ALA A 35 33.65 -6.67 22.33
CA ALA A 35 34.23 -7.51 21.29
C ALA A 35 34.27 -8.98 21.70
N ILE A 36 34.64 -9.28 22.94
CA ILE A 36 34.65 -10.67 23.45
C ILE A 36 33.24 -11.23 23.56
N VAL A 37 32.29 -10.45 24.08
CA VAL A 37 30.85 -10.87 24.12
C VAL A 37 30.25 -10.95 22.74
N PHE A 38 30.67 -10.12 21.78
CA PHE A 38 30.26 -10.22 20.38
C PHE A 38 30.87 -11.40 19.66
N PHE A 39 32.18 -11.73 19.92
CA PHE A 39 32.83 -12.91 19.35
C PHE A 39 32.29 -14.21 19.93
N GLU A 40 32.04 -14.31 21.24
CA GLU A 40 31.36 -15.49 21.82
C GLU A 40 29.90 -15.66 21.36
N ARG A 41 29.22 -14.56 20.98
CA ARG A 41 27.88 -14.66 20.38
C ARG A 41 27.90 -14.98 18.87
N PHE A 42 29.00 -14.73 18.15
CA PHE A 42 29.13 -15.09 16.73
C PHE A 42 29.52 -16.55 16.51
N ASP A 43 30.11 -17.22 17.49
CA ASP A 43 30.43 -18.66 17.41
C ASP A 43 29.23 -19.55 17.71
N ILE A 44 28.06 -18.96 18.09
CA ILE A 44 26.80 -19.67 18.13
C ILE A 44 26.01 -19.38 16.82
N MET A 45 26.61 -19.54 15.66
CA MET A 45 25.88 -20.07 14.52
C MET A 45 25.68 -21.56 14.79
N LYS A 46 24.71 -21.89 15.67
CA LYS A 46 24.16 -23.25 15.76
C LYS A 46 23.93 -23.71 14.32
N GLU A 47 24.66 -24.73 13.88
CA GLU A 47 24.35 -25.41 12.60
C GLU A 47 22.84 -25.54 12.51
N ARG A 48 22.25 -24.92 11.49
CA ARG A 48 20.78 -24.93 11.35
C ARG A 48 20.36 -26.39 11.22
N ILE A 49 19.73 -26.90 12.27
CA ILE A 49 19.21 -28.25 12.30
C ILE A 49 18.41 -28.51 11.03
N SER A 50 18.80 -29.55 10.30
CA SER A 50 18.18 -29.92 9.03
C SER A 50 17.07 -30.95 9.24
N ILE A 51 16.24 -31.16 8.22
CA ILE A 51 15.21 -32.23 8.25
C ILE A 51 15.84 -33.62 8.42
N THR A 52 17.07 -33.82 7.95
CA THR A 52 17.84 -35.06 8.13
C THR A 52 18.28 -35.25 9.58
N ASP A 53 18.57 -34.20 10.31
CA ASP A 53 18.90 -34.28 11.74
C ASP A 53 17.66 -34.62 12.56
N ILE A 54 16.51 -34.00 12.27
CA ILE A 54 15.23 -34.36 12.89
C ILE A 54 14.90 -35.84 12.62
N ALA A 55 15.08 -36.30 11.39
CA ALA A 55 14.86 -37.68 11.02
C ALA A 55 15.75 -38.65 11.81
N ARG A 56 17.03 -38.33 11.96
CA ARG A 56 17.99 -39.09 12.76
C ARG A 56 17.60 -39.15 14.24
N LEU A 57 17.24 -38.00 14.82
CA LEU A 57 16.82 -37.91 16.23
C LEU A 57 15.50 -38.62 16.50
N ALA A 58 14.58 -38.61 15.54
CA ALA A 58 13.28 -39.30 15.64
C ALA A 58 13.36 -40.80 15.29
N GLY A 59 14.48 -41.30 14.75
CA GLY A 59 14.63 -42.70 14.29
C GLY A 59 13.71 -43.04 13.11
N VAL A 60 13.47 -42.08 12.19
CA VAL A 60 12.62 -42.24 11.03
C VAL A 60 13.27 -41.72 9.77
N SER A 61 12.70 -41.94 8.60
CA SER A 61 13.19 -41.36 7.34
C SER A 61 12.84 -39.88 7.23
N SER A 62 13.66 -39.11 6.48
CA SER A 62 13.38 -37.70 6.18
C SER A 62 12.02 -37.50 5.46
N SER A 63 11.59 -38.49 4.67
CA SER A 63 10.26 -38.53 4.06
C SER A 63 9.14 -38.64 5.10
N THR A 64 9.32 -39.48 6.15
CA THR A 64 8.38 -39.57 7.25
C THR A 64 8.25 -38.24 8.02
N VAL A 65 9.38 -37.61 8.35
CA VAL A 65 9.37 -36.25 8.96
C VAL A 65 8.64 -35.25 8.06
N SER A 66 8.90 -35.30 6.75
CA SER A 66 8.21 -34.43 5.78
C SER A 66 6.70 -34.70 5.75
N HIS A 67 6.26 -35.95 5.83
CA HIS A 67 4.83 -36.32 5.89
C HIS A 67 4.17 -35.83 7.18
N VAL A 68 4.84 -35.93 8.34
CA VAL A 68 4.36 -35.40 9.62
C VAL A 68 4.20 -33.89 9.55
N LEU A 69 5.25 -33.16 9.10
CA LEU A 69 5.24 -31.70 9.08
C LEU A 69 4.27 -31.11 8.05
N ASN A 70 3.95 -31.85 6.98
CA ASN A 70 3.06 -31.36 5.90
C ASN A 70 1.68 -32.01 5.93
N GLN A 71 1.44 -32.98 6.79
CA GLN A 71 0.19 -33.78 6.86
C GLN A 71 -0.24 -34.36 5.50
N THR A 72 0.74 -34.74 4.66
CA THR A 72 0.48 -35.18 3.28
C THR A 72 0.17 -36.65 3.18
N ARG A 73 0.46 -37.44 4.22
CA ARG A 73 0.18 -38.88 4.31
C ARG A 73 -0.04 -39.27 5.75
N TYR A 74 -0.81 -40.30 5.98
CA TYR A 74 -0.98 -40.87 7.31
C TYR A 74 0.35 -41.37 7.88
N VAL A 75 0.66 -40.91 9.12
CA VAL A 75 1.77 -41.41 9.95
C VAL A 75 1.17 -41.74 11.33
N SER A 76 1.64 -42.83 11.96
CA SER A 76 1.08 -43.22 13.25
C SER A 76 1.16 -42.08 14.29
N PRO A 77 0.19 -41.99 15.21
CA PRO A 77 0.18 -40.97 16.25
C PRO A 77 1.47 -40.95 17.09
N GLU A 78 2.02 -42.11 17.41
CA GLU A 78 3.26 -42.23 18.17
C GLU A 78 4.48 -41.58 17.48
N ILE A 79 4.63 -41.84 16.17
CA ILE A 79 5.72 -41.25 15.36
C ILE A 79 5.49 -39.78 15.21
N THR A 80 4.24 -39.34 15.00
CA THR A 80 3.87 -37.93 14.84
C THR A 80 4.22 -37.14 16.11
N GLU A 81 3.84 -37.64 17.28
CA GLU A 81 4.13 -37.00 18.56
C GLU A 81 5.64 -36.92 18.83
N ARG A 82 6.38 -38.00 18.57
CA ARG A 82 7.84 -38.02 18.71
C ARG A 82 8.54 -36.99 17.82
N VAL A 83 8.16 -36.92 16.54
CA VAL A 83 8.71 -35.97 15.59
C VAL A 83 8.38 -34.54 16.01
N MET A 84 7.12 -34.25 16.38
CA MET A 84 6.69 -32.90 16.79
C MET A 84 7.36 -32.44 18.08
N LYS A 85 7.61 -33.34 19.03
CA LYS A 85 8.37 -33.05 20.25
C LYS A 85 9.81 -32.64 19.90
N ILE A 86 10.51 -33.40 19.06
CA ILE A 86 11.88 -33.07 18.63
C ILE A 86 11.93 -31.73 17.88
N VAL A 87 10.96 -31.45 17.03
CA VAL A 87 10.83 -30.16 16.33
C VAL A 87 10.70 -29.00 17.34
N ALA A 88 9.85 -29.17 18.37
CA ALA A 88 9.68 -28.17 19.42
C ALA A 88 10.96 -28.00 20.26
N ASP A 89 11.60 -29.08 20.70
CA ASP A 89 12.78 -29.07 21.54
C ASP A 89 14.01 -28.48 20.82
N THR A 90 14.10 -28.67 19.50
CA THR A 90 15.23 -28.20 18.67
C THR A 90 15.01 -26.82 18.07
N GLY A 91 13.79 -26.27 18.11
CA GLY A 91 13.43 -25.03 17.42
C GLY A 91 13.56 -25.16 15.89
N TYR A 92 13.42 -26.36 15.33
CA TYR A 92 13.49 -26.55 13.91
C TYR A 92 12.38 -25.81 13.16
N HIS A 93 12.80 -24.97 12.23
CA HIS A 93 11.87 -24.33 11.29
C HIS A 93 12.10 -24.90 9.90
N LYS A 94 11.00 -25.32 9.27
CA LYS A 94 11.02 -25.83 7.89
C LYS A 94 11.70 -24.83 6.96
N ASN A 95 12.77 -25.26 6.26
CA ASN A 95 13.43 -24.42 5.27
C ASN A 95 12.52 -24.28 4.03
N ARG A 96 11.81 -23.16 3.93
CA ARG A 96 10.91 -22.87 2.80
C ARG A 96 11.65 -22.83 1.47
N LEU A 97 12.91 -22.34 1.43
CA LEU A 97 13.74 -22.33 0.22
C LEU A 97 14.02 -23.73 -0.31
N ALA A 98 14.34 -24.68 0.57
CA ALA A 98 14.55 -26.08 0.17
C ALA A 98 13.24 -26.75 -0.33
N CYS A 99 12.10 -26.35 0.21
CA CYS A 99 10.80 -26.83 -0.24
C CYS A 99 10.40 -26.25 -1.59
N SER A 100 10.61 -24.95 -1.81
CA SER A 100 10.29 -24.27 -3.06
C SER A 100 11.10 -24.80 -4.24
N LEU A 101 12.38 -25.12 -4.02
CA LEU A 101 13.24 -25.76 -5.04
C LEU A 101 12.68 -27.12 -5.49
N ARG A 102 12.10 -27.89 -4.57
CA ARG A 102 11.51 -29.21 -4.87
C ARG A 102 10.14 -29.09 -5.56
N GLN A 103 9.33 -28.09 -5.18
CA GLN A 103 7.97 -27.88 -5.70
C GLN A 103 7.91 -26.97 -6.95
N LYS A 104 9.03 -26.33 -7.33
CA LYS A 104 9.09 -25.28 -8.38
C LYS A 104 8.12 -24.10 -8.14
N ARG A 105 7.66 -23.90 -6.90
CA ARG A 105 6.78 -22.83 -6.44
C ARG A 105 7.28 -22.29 -5.11
N THR A 106 7.24 -20.97 -4.96
CA THR A 106 7.68 -20.32 -3.72
C THR A 106 6.52 -20.03 -2.76
N ASN A 107 5.29 -20.20 -3.23
CA ASN A 107 4.05 -19.77 -2.56
C ASN A 107 4.17 -18.32 -2.10
N THR A 108 4.63 -17.47 -3.00
CA THR A 108 4.84 -16.05 -2.73
C THR A 108 4.29 -15.22 -3.88
N ILE A 109 3.51 -14.21 -3.54
CA ILE A 109 2.97 -13.22 -4.50
C ILE A 109 3.66 -11.89 -4.24
N GLY A 110 4.14 -11.26 -5.32
CA GLY A 110 4.64 -9.89 -5.30
C GLY A 110 3.50 -8.89 -5.34
N ILE A 111 3.66 -7.76 -4.63
CA ILE A 111 2.73 -6.63 -4.72
C ILE A 111 3.55 -5.38 -4.98
N ILE A 112 3.20 -4.63 -6.03
CA ILE A 112 3.81 -3.34 -6.35
C ILE A 112 2.75 -2.25 -6.21
N LEU A 113 3.05 -1.26 -5.36
CA LEU A 113 2.20 -0.11 -5.09
C LEU A 113 2.96 1.19 -5.35
N PRO A 114 2.25 2.30 -5.66
CA PRO A 114 2.89 3.60 -5.79
C PRO A 114 3.61 4.07 -4.52
N SER A 115 3.04 3.77 -3.35
CA SER A 115 3.60 4.14 -2.05
C SER A 115 3.13 3.18 -0.97
N LEU A 116 4.01 2.84 -0.03
CA LEU A 116 3.64 2.08 1.16
C LEU A 116 2.97 2.97 2.23
N ASN A 117 3.15 4.29 2.15
CA ASN A 117 2.43 5.25 3.01
C ASN A 117 0.98 5.50 2.56
N ALA A 118 0.58 5.00 1.39
CA ALA A 118 -0.82 5.03 0.94
C ALA A 118 -1.71 4.02 1.72
N GLY A 119 -1.33 3.72 2.96
CA GLY A 119 -1.94 2.69 3.80
C GLY A 119 -3.43 2.84 4.06
N THR A 120 -4.00 4.04 3.94
CA THR A 120 -5.45 4.23 4.01
C THR A 120 -6.13 3.84 2.70
N TYR A 121 -5.57 4.21 1.53
CA TYR A 121 -6.22 3.98 0.25
C TYR A 121 -6.13 2.51 -0.21
N TYR A 122 -4.93 1.93 -0.20
CA TYR A 122 -4.74 0.53 -0.59
C TYR A 122 -4.88 -0.47 0.56
N GLY A 123 -4.99 -0.01 1.81
CA GLY A 123 -5.02 -0.86 3.00
C GLY A 123 -6.10 -1.93 2.96
N LYS A 124 -7.33 -1.56 2.56
CA LYS A 124 -8.46 -2.51 2.44
C LYS A 124 -8.27 -3.52 1.30
N SER A 125 -7.63 -3.11 0.20
CA SER A 125 -7.27 -4.03 -0.89
C SER A 125 -6.19 -5.00 -0.45
N LEU A 126 -5.15 -4.52 0.24
CA LEU A 126 -4.06 -5.35 0.75
C LEU A 126 -4.54 -6.36 1.79
N GLU A 127 -5.40 -5.94 2.74
CA GLU A 127 -6.02 -6.83 3.72
C GLU A 127 -6.81 -7.95 3.04
N ALA A 128 -7.59 -7.60 2.01
CA ALA A 128 -8.39 -8.56 1.26
C ALA A 128 -7.52 -9.53 0.44
N ILE A 129 -6.46 -9.02 -0.20
CA ILE A 129 -5.47 -9.81 -0.94
C ILE A 129 -4.77 -10.79 0.01
N GLU A 130 -4.28 -10.29 1.15
CA GLU A 130 -3.59 -11.11 2.14
C GLU A 130 -4.50 -12.22 2.66
N LYS A 131 -5.71 -11.89 3.08
CA LYS A 131 -6.69 -12.84 3.61
C LYS A 131 -7.03 -13.95 2.61
N GLU A 132 -7.29 -13.59 1.35
CA GLU A 132 -7.65 -14.55 0.30
C GLU A 132 -6.46 -15.46 -0.06
N LEU A 133 -5.26 -14.91 -0.21
CA LEU A 133 -4.08 -15.65 -0.63
C LEU A 133 -3.45 -16.47 0.50
N SER A 134 -3.49 -15.99 1.74
CA SER A 134 -3.00 -16.73 2.91
C SER A 134 -3.83 -17.99 3.18
N ALA A 135 -5.14 -17.94 2.92
CA ALA A 135 -6.01 -19.12 2.98
C ALA A 135 -5.57 -20.24 2.01
N HIS A 136 -4.85 -19.89 0.94
CA HIS A 136 -4.25 -20.82 -0.03
C HIS A 136 -2.76 -21.06 0.21
N GLY A 137 -2.20 -20.60 1.34
CA GLY A 137 -0.81 -20.81 1.74
C GLY A 137 0.20 -19.90 1.06
N TYR A 138 -0.23 -18.81 0.39
CA TYR A 138 0.65 -17.82 -0.20
C TYR A 138 1.05 -16.75 0.81
N ASN A 139 2.28 -16.23 0.67
CA ASN A 139 2.80 -15.08 1.39
C ASN A 139 2.93 -13.90 0.44
N LEU A 140 3.05 -12.69 0.99
CA LEU A 140 3.18 -11.47 0.20
C LEU A 140 4.57 -10.84 0.37
N ILE A 141 5.15 -10.34 -0.73
CA ILE A 141 6.31 -9.44 -0.73
C ILE A 141 5.89 -8.13 -1.38
N MET A 142 6.05 -7.02 -0.68
CA MET A 142 5.64 -5.71 -1.17
C MET A 142 6.83 -4.84 -1.56
N LYS A 143 6.67 -4.08 -2.66
CA LYS A 143 7.60 -3.07 -3.15
C LYS A 143 6.86 -1.79 -3.49
N ALA A 144 7.53 -0.64 -3.30
CA ALA A 144 7.02 0.65 -3.76
C ALA A 144 7.66 1.02 -5.11
N SER A 145 6.85 1.56 -6.04
CA SER A 145 7.31 2.09 -7.33
C SER A 145 7.48 3.62 -7.31
N SER A 146 6.97 4.30 -6.29
CA SER A 146 7.01 5.78 -6.16
C SER A 146 6.46 6.53 -7.37
N ASN A 147 5.48 5.95 -8.08
CA ASN A 147 4.95 6.45 -9.34
C ASN A 147 6.03 6.63 -10.45
N ASN A 148 7.12 5.89 -10.37
CA ASN A 148 8.24 5.97 -11.31
C ASN A 148 8.30 4.70 -12.16
N PRO A 149 8.23 4.79 -13.50
CA PRO A 149 8.28 3.64 -14.40
C PRO A 149 9.55 2.78 -14.23
N GLN A 150 10.72 3.40 -14.01
CA GLN A 150 11.95 2.65 -13.82
C GLN A 150 11.95 1.91 -12.49
N ALA A 151 11.52 2.56 -11.39
CA ALA A 151 11.41 1.91 -10.08
C ALA A 151 10.38 0.76 -10.08
N GLU A 152 9.35 0.83 -10.93
CA GLU A 152 8.42 -0.28 -11.13
C GLU A 152 9.11 -1.47 -11.83
N LYS A 153 9.86 -1.22 -12.90
CA LYS A 153 10.65 -2.26 -13.58
C LYS A 153 11.65 -2.91 -12.62
N ASP A 154 12.40 -2.11 -11.87
CA ASP A 154 13.34 -2.61 -10.85
C ASP A 154 12.63 -3.45 -9.77
N ALA A 155 11.41 -3.06 -9.37
CA ALA A 155 10.59 -3.81 -8.43
C ALA A 155 10.11 -5.15 -9.02
N ILE A 156 9.72 -5.17 -10.30
CA ILE A 156 9.35 -6.41 -11.02
C ILE A 156 10.57 -7.36 -11.07
N GLU A 157 11.74 -6.88 -11.50
CA GLU A 157 12.97 -7.68 -11.56
C GLU A 157 13.37 -8.20 -10.18
N TYR A 158 13.29 -7.36 -9.15
CA TYR A 158 13.54 -7.78 -7.78
C TYR A 158 12.62 -8.93 -7.35
N LEU A 159 11.31 -8.80 -7.59
CA LEU A 159 10.35 -9.85 -7.25
C LEU A 159 10.59 -11.14 -8.04
N LEU A 160 10.94 -11.03 -9.32
CA LEU A 160 11.31 -12.18 -10.16
C LEU A 160 12.58 -12.88 -9.64
N SER A 161 13.55 -12.13 -9.10
CA SER A 161 14.75 -12.73 -8.48
C SER A 161 14.41 -13.57 -7.24
N TRP A 162 13.34 -13.19 -6.52
CA TRP A 162 12.76 -13.98 -5.42
C TRP A 162 11.88 -15.14 -5.91
N LYS A 163 11.74 -15.30 -7.25
CA LYS A 163 10.89 -16.33 -7.89
C LYS A 163 9.45 -16.31 -7.37
N VAL A 164 8.88 -15.10 -7.24
CA VAL A 164 7.45 -15.00 -6.90
C VAL A 164 6.60 -15.72 -7.95
N ASP A 165 5.52 -16.34 -7.51
CA ASP A 165 4.65 -17.13 -8.39
C ASP A 165 3.71 -16.26 -9.23
N GLY A 166 3.49 -14.99 -8.80
CA GLY A 166 2.69 -14.00 -9.53
C GLY A 166 2.84 -12.60 -8.92
N ILE A 167 2.35 -11.56 -9.59
CA ILE A 167 2.48 -10.16 -9.16
C ILE A 167 1.14 -9.43 -9.30
N ILE A 168 0.73 -8.69 -8.27
CA ILE A 168 -0.38 -7.75 -8.31
C ILE A 168 0.22 -6.33 -8.33
N ILE A 169 -0.21 -5.49 -9.29
CA ILE A 169 0.44 -4.19 -9.56
C ILE A 169 -0.59 -3.06 -9.62
N VAL A 170 -0.30 -1.95 -8.94
CA VAL A 170 -0.83 -0.63 -9.28
C VAL A 170 0.22 0.04 -10.16
N LEU A 171 -0.05 0.11 -11.45
CA LEU A 171 0.95 0.51 -12.45
C LEU A 171 1.46 1.95 -12.28
N SER A 172 2.70 2.17 -12.68
CA SER A 172 3.36 3.47 -12.80
C SER A 172 3.79 3.77 -14.25
N ASP A 173 3.71 2.77 -15.14
CA ASP A 173 3.98 2.90 -16.58
C ASP A 173 2.75 2.46 -17.39
N ASN A 174 2.04 3.42 -17.99
CA ASN A 174 0.84 3.14 -18.78
C ASN A 174 1.13 2.35 -20.07
N GLY A 175 2.33 2.50 -20.62
CA GLY A 175 2.73 1.89 -21.90
C GLY A 175 3.46 0.55 -21.74
N TYR A 176 3.72 0.10 -20.51
CA TYR A 176 4.44 -1.17 -20.30
C TYR A 176 3.56 -2.38 -20.64
N ASP A 177 4.12 -3.32 -21.40
CA ASP A 177 3.44 -4.57 -21.72
C ASP A 177 3.67 -5.63 -20.63
N TYR A 178 2.76 -5.68 -19.68
CA TYR A 178 2.83 -6.62 -18.56
C TYR A 178 2.70 -8.10 -18.96
N SER A 179 2.30 -8.41 -20.19
CA SER A 179 2.26 -9.79 -20.70
C SER A 179 3.66 -10.38 -20.90
N GLN A 180 4.70 -9.53 -20.96
CA GLN A 180 6.11 -9.96 -21.05
C GLN A 180 6.69 -10.43 -19.71
N VAL A 181 6.01 -10.18 -18.59
CA VAL A 181 6.43 -10.67 -17.28
C VAL A 181 6.25 -12.20 -17.21
N PRO A 182 7.29 -12.98 -16.84
CA PRO A 182 7.27 -14.44 -16.97
C PRO A 182 6.42 -15.17 -15.90
N CYS A 183 5.60 -14.45 -15.16
CA CYS A 183 4.61 -14.99 -14.21
C CYS A 183 3.27 -14.26 -14.36
N PRO A 184 2.16 -14.81 -13.83
CA PRO A 184 0.87 -14.15 -13.81
C PRO A 184 0.94 -12.73 -13.23
N VAL A 185 0.33 -11.77 -13.94
CA VAL A 185 0.18 -10.38 -13.49
C VAL A 185 -1.28 -10.01 -13.45
N VAL A 186 -1.69 -9.32 -12.37
CA VAL A 186 -3.01 -8.72 -12.23
C VAL A 186 -2.85 -7.25 -11.86
N LEU A 187 -3.51 -6.36 -12.62
CA LEU A 187 -3.52 -4.93 -12.37
C LEU A 187 -4.71 -4.52 -11.50
N ILE A 188 -4.53 -3.53 -10.66
CA ILE A 188 -5.60 -2.91 -9.87
C ILE A 188 -5.52 -1.39 -9.95
N ASP A 189 -6.67 -0.73 -9.77
CA ASP A 189 -6.84 0.73 -9.71
C ASP A 189 -6.56 1.46 -11.01
N ARG A 190 -5.38 1.28 -11.61
CA ARG A 190 -4.95 2.00 -12.83
C ARG A 190 -4.96 1.08 -14.03
N ALA A 191 -5.71 1.46 -15.05
CA ALA A 191 -5.73 0.74 -16.33
C ALA A 191 -4.57 1.18 -17.22
N PRO A 192 -3.88 0.24 -17.92
CA PRO A 192 -2.88 0.57 -18.93
C PRO A 192 -3.56 1.10 -20.20
N GLU A 193 -2.77 1.70 -21.11
CA GLU A 193 -3.28 2.09 -22.43
C GLU A 193 -3.77 0.87 -23.23
N LYS A 194 -3.06 -0.24 -23.14
CA LYS A 194 -3.43 -1.50 -23.77
C LYS A 194 -3.55 -2.59 -22.72
N GLN A 195 -4.75 -3.15 -22.58
CA GLN A 195 -5.02 -4.23 -21.65
C GLN A 195 -4.47 -5.56 -22.18
N THR A 196 -3.39 -6.05 -21.58
CA THR A 196 -2.72 -7.32 -21.97
C THR A 196 -2.75 -8.38 -20.88
N VAL A 197 -3.12 -7.99 -19.65
CA VAL A 197 -3.25 -8.85 -18.47
C VAL A 197 -4.55 -8.54 -17.74
N SER A 198 -4.97 -9.39 -16.80
CA SER A 198 -6.19 -9.15 -16.01
C SER A 198 -6.12 -7.87 -15.19
N GLY A 199 -7.26 -7.20 -15.00
CA GLY A 199 -7.30 -5.97 -14.23
C GLY A 199 -8.67 -5.64 -13.63
N PHE A 200 -8.65 -4.96 -12.47
CA PHE A 200 -9.84 -4.57 -11.71
C PHE A 200 -9.81 -3.08 -11.40
N TYR A 201 -10.83 -2.35 -11.88
CA TYR A 201 -10.88 -0.90 -11.93
C TYR A 201 -12.23 -0.37 -11.48
N ILE A 202 -12.42 0.96 -11.52
CA ILE A 202 -13.72 1.63 -11.35
C ILE A 202 -14.01 2.54 -12.55
N TYR A 203 -15.29 2.89 -12.76
CA TYR A 203 -15.74 3.81 -13.80
C TYR A 203 -15.50 5.28 -13.42
N ASN A 204 -14.22 5.71 -13.34
CA ASN A 204 -13.83 7.03 -12.86
C ASN A 204 -14.56 8.19 -13.55
N TYR A 205 -14.70 8.16 -14.89
CA TYR A 205 -15.41 9.19 -15.65
C TYR A 205 -16.89 9.27 -15.27
N THR A 206 -17.60 8.16 -15.39
CA THR A 206 -19.06 8.09 -15.13
C THR A 206 -19.40 8.49 -13.70
N ILE A 207 -18.57 8.03 -12.75
CA ILE A 207 -18.74 8.36 -11.33
C ILE A 207 -18.59 9.87 -11.12
N THR A 208 -17.56 10.49 -11.73
CA THR A 208 -17.36 11.94 -11.59
C THR A 208 -18.50 12.74 -12.22
N CYS A 209 -18.97 12.34 -13.40
CA CYS A 209 -20.17 12.94 -13.98
C CYS A 209 -21.35 12.88 -13.01
N HIS A 210 -21.58 11.72 -12.37
CA HIS A 210 -22.67 11.56 -11.41
C HIS A 210 -22.50 12.50 -10.19
N LEU A 211 -21.29 12.61 -9.63
CA LEU A 211 -21.03 13.52 -8.52
C LEU A 211 -21.29 14.98 -8.89
N MET A 212 -20.84 15.40 -10.07
CA MET A 212 -21.08 16.74 -10.58
C MET A 212 -22.56 17.02 -10.79
N GLU A 213 -23.32 16.06 -11.33
CA GLU A 213 -24.79 16.19 -11.48
C GLU A 213 -25.47 16.36 -10.10
N GLN A 214 -25.04 15.65 -9.05
CA GLN A 214 -25.56 15.82 -7.69
C GLN A 214 -25.30 17.24 -7.16
N MET A 215 -24.10 17.79 -7.37
CA MET A 215 -23.78 19.16 -6.96
C MET A 215 -24.64 20.18 -7.71
N LEU A 216 -24.79 20.01 -9.03
CA LEU A 216 -25.62 20.88 -9.87
C LEU A 216 -27.12 20.83 -9.49
N GLN A 217 -27.66 19.65 -9.15
CA GLN A 217 -29.03 19.47 -8.66
C GLN A 217 -29.29 20.19 -7.34
N LYS A 218 -28.26 20.28 -6.46
CA LYS A 218 -28.33 21.06 -5.22
C LYS A 218 -28.19 22.56 -5.41
N GLY A 219 -27.98 23.01 -6.65
CA GLY A 219 -27.95 24.44 -7.01
C GLY A 219 -26.54 25.07 -7.14
N TYR A 220 -25.47 24.32 -6.87
CA TYR A 220 -24.11 24.83 -7.05
C TYR A 220 -23.81 25.08 -8.54
N ARG A 221 -23.07 26.14 -8.83
CA ARG A 221 -22.77 26.56 -10.21
C ARG A 221 -21.30 26.95 -10.43
N LYS A 222 -20.58 27.29 -9.38
CA LYS A 222 -19.18 27.72 -9.40
C LYS A 222 -18.31 26.69 -8.69
N ILE A 223 -18.28 25.46 -9.26
CA ILE A 223 -17.65 24.32 -8.63
C ILE A 223 -16.15 24.36 -8.91
N ALA A 224 -15.33 24.46 -7.86
CA ALA A 224 -13.88 24.32 -7.96
C ALA A 224 -13.45 22.84 -7.94
N LEU A 225 -12.23 22.59 -8.42
CA LEU A 225 -11.62 21.25 -8.49
C LEU A 225 -10.29 21.25 -7.74
N ILE A 226 -10.14 20.33 -6.79
CA ILE A 226 -8.85 19.95 -6.20
C ILE A 226 -8.52 18.52 -6.66
N SER A 227 -7.41 18.37 -7.36
CA SER A 227 -7.04 17.11 -8.03
C SER A 227 -5.55 16.82 -7.93
N PRO A 228 -5.15 15.54 -7.87
CA PRO A 228 -3.80 15.16 -8.25
C PRO A 228 -3.48 15.63 -9.67
N THR A 229 -2.19 15.82 -9.97
CA THR A 229 -1.72 16.10 -11.34
C THR A 229 -2.19 14.99 -12.29
N PRO A 230 -2.71 15.32 -13.50
CA PRO A 230 -3.25 14.34 -14.44
C PRO A 230 -2.13 13.51 -15.10
N GLN A 231 -1.69 12.48 -14.40
CA GLN A 231 -0.63 11.57 -14.87
C GLN A 231 -1.16 10.17 -15.22
N PHE A 232 -2.19 9.70 -14.50
CA PHE A 232 -2.73 8.35 -14.65
C PHE A 232 -4.20 8.38 -15.04
N ALA A 233 -4.64 7.34 -15.74
CA ALA A 233 -5.99 7.21 -16.25
C ALA A 233 -7.11 7.54 -15.23
N PRO A 234 -7.08 7.09 -13.96
CA PRO A 234 -8.11 7.45 -12.99
C PRO A 234 -8.27 8.95 -12.82
N THR A 235 -7.17 9.69 -12.64
CA THR A 235 -7.20 11.14 -12.47
C THR A 235 -7.65 11.86 -13.74
N MET A 236 -7.11 11.45 -14.90
CA MET A 236 -7.51 12.03 -16.19
C MET A 236 -9.00 11.84 -16.47
N HIS A 237 -9.54 10.65 -16.24
CA HIS A 237 -10.96 10.36 -16.42
C HIS A 237 -11.85 11.15 -15.44
N ARG A 238 -11.42 11.34 -14.19
CA ARG A 238 -12.16 12.18 -13.22
C ARG A 238 -12.19 13.64 -13.66
N ILE A 239 -11.05 14.19 -14.08
CA ILE A 239 -10.96 15.56 -14.57
C ILE A 239 -11.83 15.73 -15.82
N GLN A 240 -11.79 14.78 -16.76
CA GLN A 240 -12.63 14.80 -17.96
C GLN A 240 -14.13 14.79 -17.59
N GLY A 241 -14.56 13.95 -16.64
CA GLY A 241 -15.93 13.92 -16.16
C GLY A 241 -16.38 15.25 -15.54
N TYR A 242 -15.52 15.92 -14.81
CA TYR A 242 -15.77 17.28 -14.28
C TYR A 242 -15.94 18.29 -15.41
N GLN A 243 -15.03 18.34 -16.38
CA GLN A 243 -15.04 19.29 -17.50
C GLN A 243 -16.25 19.09 -18.39
N ASP A 244 -16.54 17.86 -18.79
CA ASP A 244 -17.66 17.53 -19.69
C ASP A 244 -18.99 17.80 -19.04
N THR A 245 -19.13 17.60 -17.73
CA THR A 245 -20.37 17.93 -17.02
C THR A 245 -20.60 19.43 -16.95
N LEU A 246 -19.57 20.24 -16.68
CA LEU A 246 -19.68 21.71 -16.77
C LEU A 246 -20.10 22.14 -18.17
N ALA A 247 -19.44 21.63 -19.21
CA ALA A 247 -19.75 21.96 -20.60
C ALA A 247 -21.20 21.58 -20.99
N LYS A 248 -21.64 20.37 -20.59
CA LYS A 248 -23.03 19.89 -20.79
C LYS A 248 -24.08 20.85 -20.22
N HIS A 249 -23.79 21.48 -19.10
CA HIS A 249 -24.69 22.44 -18.44
C HIS A 249 -24.44 23.90 -18.82
N GLY A 250 -23.58 24.17 -19.82
CA GLY A 250 -23.23 25.52 -20.27
C GLY A 250 -22.50 26.37 -19.24
N LEU A 251 -21.83 25.73 -18.27
CA LEU A 251 -21.07 26.40 -17.23
C LEU A 251 -19.60 26.58 -17.68
N PRO A 252 -19.00 27.76 -17.42
CA PRO A 252 -17.63 28.02 -17.85
C PRO A 252 -16.61 27.21 -17.05
N LEU A 253 -15.63 26.65 -17.74
CA LEU A 253 -14.43 26.10 -17.10
C LEU A 253 -13.48 27.25 -16.69
N ARG A 254 -13.41 27.55 -15.40
CA ARG A 254 -12.59 28.63 -14.85
C ARG A 254 -11.26 28.11 -14.36
N GLN A 255 -10.15 28.61 -14.94
CA GLN A 255 -8.80 28.12 -14.60
C GLN A 255 -8.41 28.44 -13.14
N GLU A 256 -8.89 29.54 -12.59
CA GLU A 256 -8.70 29.94 -11.20
C GLU A 256 -9.34 28.96 -10.21
N HIS A 257 -10.38 28.22 -10.63
CA HIS A 257 -11.06 27.20 -9.82
C HIS A 257 -10.35 25.84 -9.84
N ILE A 258 -9.30 25.67 -10.63
CA ILE A 258 -8.63 24.36 -10.79
C ILE A 258 -7.29 24.37 -10.04
N CYS A 259 -7.10 23.38 -9.16
CA CYS A 259 -5.87 23.16 -8.42
C CYS A 259 -5.33 21.77 -8.71
N TYR A 260 -4.11 21.69 -9.27
CA TYR A 260 -3.39 20.42 -9.51
C TYR A 260 -2.14 20.35 -8.65
N GLY A 261 -1.90 19.18 -8.01
CA GLY A 261 -0.71 18.97 -7.20
C GLY A 261 -0.44 17.50 -6.90
N VAL A 262 0.39 17.26 -5.92
CA VAL A 262 0.65 15.92 -5.39
C VAL A 262 -0.48 15.53 -4.45
N ALA A 263 -0.88 14.26 -4.43
CA ALA A 263 -1.96 13.78 -3.57
C ALA A 263 -1.53 13.73 -2.08
N THR A 264 -1.21 14.89 -1.50
CA THR A 264 -0.77 15.07 -0.11
C THR A 264 -1.78 15.88 0.71
N ILE A 265 -1.67 15.80 2.04
CA ILE A 265 -2.43 16.63 2.97
C ILE A 265 -2.03 18.10 2.80
N ASP A 266 -0.73 18.39 2.63
CA ASP A 266 -0.20 19.74 2.50
C ASP A 266 -0.73 20.44 1.24
N ASP A 267 -0.73 19.76 0.08
CA ASP A 267 -1.30 20.34 -1.14
C ASP A 267 -2.80 20.60 -0.98
N GLY A 268 -3.53 19.67 -0.35
CA GLY A 268 -4.94 19.85 -0.05
C GLY A 268 -5.20 21.11 0.78
N ARG A 269 -4.38 21.36 1.80
CA ARG A 269 -4.43 22.54 2.66
C ARG A 269 -4.14 23.82 1.89
N GLN A 270 -3.08 23.85 1.08
CA GLN A 270 -2.71 25.02 0.26
C GLN A 270 -3.82 25.37 -0.76
N PHE A 271 -4.40 24.34 -1.40
CA PHE A 271 -5.46 24.56 -2.38
C PHE A 271 -6.77 25.03 -1.72
N ALA A 272 -7.09 24.54 -0.54
CA ALA A 272 -8.22 25.02 0.24
C ALA A 272 -8.07 26.51 0.59
N GLN A 273 -6.87 26.94 0.97
CA GLN A 273 -6.53 28.35 1.20
C GLN A 273 -6.70 29.17 -0.08
N ARG A 274 -6.16 28.69 -1.21
CA ARG A 274 -6.28 29.37 -2.51
C ARG A 274 -7.75 29.55 -2.92
N ILE A 275 -8.57 28.51 -2.77
CA ILE A 275 -9.98 28.57 -3.12
C ILE A 275 -10.71 29.55 -2.24
N ALA A 276 -10.49 29.54 -0.93
CA ALA A 276 -11.17 30.43 0.01
C ALA A 276 -10.86 31.91 -0.22
N HIS A 277 -9.64 32.25 -0.66
CA HIS A 277 -9.22 33.65 -0.80
C HIS A 277 -9.25 34.20 -2.22
N ASN A 278 -9.10 33.34 -3.22
CA ASN A 278 -8.83 33.78 -4.59
C ASN A 278 -9.91 33.38 -5.60
N THR A 279 -11.02 32.77 -5.14
CA THR A 279 -12.10 32.35 -6.03
C THR A 279 -13.47 32.72 -5.48
N ASP A 280 -14.47 32.70 -6.37
CA ASP A 280 -15.90 32.85 -6.02
C ASP A 280 -16.62 31.50 -6.05
N ALA A 281 -15.90 30.40 -5.78
CA ALA A 281 -16.44 29.05 -5.78
C ALA A 281 -17.52 28.87 -4.70
N ASP A 282 -18.63 28.28 -5.09
CA ASP A 282 -19.73 27.93 -4.18
C ASP A 282 -19.66 26.47 -3.70
N ALA A 283 -18.86 25.66 -4.41
CA ALA A 283 -18.58 24.28 -4.01
C ALA A 283 -17.22 23.80 -4.53
N VAL A 284 -16.72 22.70 -3.97
CA VAL A 284 -15.46 22.05 -4.36
C VAL A 284 -15.64 20.56 -4.53
N LEU A 285 -15.18 20.02 -5.68
CA LEU A 285 -14.98 18.60 -5.89
C LEU A 285 -13.51 18.25 -5.64
N ILE A 286 -13.25 17.31 -4.73
CA ILE A 286 -11.90 16.88 -4.36
C ILE A 286 -11.67 15.43 -4.80
N LEU A 287 -10.68 15.18 -5.65
CA LEU A 287 -10.45 13.88 -6.29
C LEU A 287 -9.49 12.96 -5.52
N SER A 288 -9.12 13.30 -4.27
CA SER A 288 -8.11 12.56 -3.49
C SER A 288 -8.41 12.65 -2.00
N SER A 289 -8.40 11.48 -1.31
CA SER A 289 -8.61 11.41 0.14
C SER A 289 -7.58 12.24 0.95
N PRO A 290 -6.25 12.14 0.74
CA PRO A 290 -5.29 12.98 1.46
C PRO A 290 -5.53 14.48 1.25
N MET A 291 -5.82 14.90 0.02
CA MET A 291 -6.12 16.32 -0.26
C MET A 291 -7.41 16.76 0.43
N THR A 292 -8.41 15.88 0.55
CA THR A 292 -9.65 16.20 1.28
C THR A 292 -9.37 16.42 2.78
N VAL A 293 -8.52 15.59 3.38
CA VAL A 293 -8.11 15.78 4.79
C VAL A 293 -7.46 17.13 4.98
N GLY A 294 -6.51 17.50 4.11
CA GLY A 294 -5.83 18.81 4.16
C GLY A 294 -6.78 19.98 3.97
N ALA A 295 -7.67 19.89 3.01
CA ALA A 295 -8.66 20.93 2.72
C ALA A 295 -9.63 21.12 3.89
N MET A 296 -10.18 20.06 4.42
CA MET A 296 -11.09 20.10 5.58
C MET A 296 -10.40 20.63 6.83
N SER A 297 -9.13 20.27 7.07
CA SER A 297 -8.35 20.83 8.17
C SER A 297 -8.24 22.35 8.06
N TYR A 298 -7.88 22.86 6.87
CA TYR A 298 -7.77 24.30 6.64
C TYR A 298 -9.12 25.02 6.87
N TRP A 299 -10.21 24.54 6.27
CA TRP A 299 -11.51 25.17 6.38
C TRP A 299 -12.04 25.16 7.81
N ASN A 300 -11.88 24.05 8.54
CA ASN A 300 -12.27 23.97 9.95
C ASN A 300 -11.50 24.97 10.84
N GLU A 301 -10.19 25.10 10.65
CA GLU A 301 -9.34 26.03 11.40
C GLU A 301 -9.66 27.50 11.10
N ASN A 302 -10.15 27.81 9.90
CA ASN A 302 -10.47 29.17 9.47
C ASN A 302 -11.97 29.50 9.53
N GLY A 303 -12.79 28.63 10.15
CA GLY A 303 -14.20 28.86 10.41
C GLY A 303 -15.12 28.86 9.18
N VAL A 304 -14.67 28.25 8.06
CA VAL A 304 -15.52 28.08 6.87
C VAL A 304 -16.62 27.08 7.18
N ARG A 305 -17.85 27.54 7.08
CA ARG A 305 -19.03 26.71 7.37
C ARG A 305 -19.39 25.86 6.15
N ILE A 306 -19.35 24.56 6.31
CA ILE A 306 -19.73 23.60 5.29
C ILE A 306 -21.08 22.98 5.69
N PRO A 307 -22.12 23.04 4.84
CA PRO A 307 -22.13 23.53 3.44
C PRO A 307 -22.49 24.99 3.25
N GLN A 308 -22.74 25.79 4.32
CA GLN A 308 -23.35 27.11 4.22
C GLN A 308 -22.52 28.13 3.43
N ASP A 309 -21.20 28.10 3.60
CA ASP A 309 -20.27 28.99 2.89
C ASP A 309 -19.65 28.29 1.66
N LEU A 310 -19.50 26.96 1.72
CA LEU A 310 -18.85 26.16 0.67
C LEU A 310 -19.36 24.72 0.69
N GLY A 311 -19.93 24.25 -0.42
CA GLY A 311 -20.25 22.84 -0.60
C GLY A 311 -19.00 21.98 -0.84
N VAL A 312 -18.95 20.75 -0.30
CA VAL A 312 -17.80 19.85 -0.49
C VAL A 312 -18.25 18.46 -0.92
N MET A 313 -17.68 17.98 -2.02
CA MET A 313 -17.84 16.62 -2.55
C MET A 313 -16.47 15.96 -2.74
N THR A 314 -16.35 14.65 -2.45
CA THR A 314 -15.03 14.02 -2.50
C THR A 314 -15.04 12.57 -3.02
N PHE A 315 -13.90 12.18 -3.60
CA PHE A 315 -13.51 10.77 -3.69
C PHE A 315 -12.75 10.40 -2.40
N ALA A 316 -13.34 9.57 -1.54
CA ALA A 316 -12.82 9.38 -0.20
C ALA A 316 -12.76 7.92 0.24
N ASP A 317 -12.08 7.70 1.35
CA ASP A 317 -12.13 6.46 2.10
C ASP A 317 -13.32 6.45 3.05
N TYR A 318 -13.94 5.29 3.18
CA TYR A 318 -15.22 5.08 3.85
C TYR A 318 -15.29 5.59 5.30
N ASP A 319 -14.22 5.37 6.07
CA ASP A 319 -14.36 5.42 7.52
C ASP A 319 -14.36 6.87 8.04
N TRP A 320 -13.51 7.74 7.51
CA TRP A 320 -13.39 9.09 8.04
C TRP A 320 -14.42 10.09 7.47
N ILE A 321 -14.95 9.90 6.25
CA ILE A 321 -15.98 10.81 5.72
C ILE A 321 -17.28 10.79 6.53
N ARG A 322 -17.57 9.66 7.19
CA ARG A 322 -18.70 9.53 8.11
C ARG A 322 -18.43 10.13 9.48
N LEU A 323 -17.15 10.20 9.86
CA LEU A 323 -16.72 10.76 11.15
C LEU A 323 -16.45 12.27 11.06
N SER A 324 -16.29 12.82 9.85
CA SER A 324 -16.11 14.26 9.65
C SER A 324 -17.33 15.06 10.09
N ASN A 325 -17.11 16.30 10.47
CA ASN A 325 -18.16 17.24 10.82
C ASN A 325 -18.06 18.50 9.92
N PRO A 326 -19.02 18.70 8.99
CA PRO A 326 -20.14 17.80 8.67
C PRO A 326 -19.68 16.50 8.02
N GLN A 327 -20.56 15.48 8.02
CA GLN A 327 -20.32 14.26 7.22
C GLN A 327 -20.21 14.63 5.75
N LEU A 328 -19.13 14.19 5.08
CA LEU A 328 -18.88 14.55 3.69
C LEU A 328 -19.71 13.73 2.71
N CYS A 329 -20.26 14.40 1.71
CA CYS A 329 -20.79 13.75 0.52
C CYS A 329 -19.65 13.23 -0.35
N GLY A 330 -19.83 12.06 -0.95
CA GLY A 330 -18.77 11.54 -1.81
C GLY A 330 -18.95 10.11 -2.28
N VAL A 331 -17.92 9.60 -2.91
CA VAL A 331 -17.86 8.22 -3.42
C VAL A 331 -16.91 7.38 -2.60
N ILE A 332 -17.41 6.24 -2.20
CA ILE A 332 -16.65 5.18 -1.53
C ILE A 332 -16.23 4.17 -2.58
N GLN A 333 -14.93 4.01 -2.76
CA GLN A 333 -14.38 3.08 -3.72
C GLN A 333 -14.40 1.64 -3.15
N PRO A 334 -14.66 0.61 -3.98
CA PRO A 334 -14.81 -0.77 -3.54
C PRO A 334 -13.44 -1.45 -3.33
N ASN A 335 -12.52 -0.81 -2.59
CA ASN A 335 -11.13 -1.23 -2.47
C ASN A 335 -10.99 -2.68 -1.94
N ARG A 336 -11.82 -3.09 -0.98
CA ARG A 336 -11.86 -4.49 -0.51
C ARG A 336 -12.22 -5.45 -1.64
N LEU A 337 -13.28 -5.15 -2.40
CA LEU A 337 -13.73 -6.00 -3.50
C LEU A 337 -12.70 -6.06 -4.64
N ILE A 338 -12.01 -4.94 -4.93
CA ILE A 338 -10.89 -4.91 -5.87
C ILE A 338 -9.81 -5.90 -5.43
N GLY A 339 -9.42 -5.87 -4.16
CA GLY A 339 -8.43 -6.78 -3.59
C GLY A 339 -8.86 -8.25 -3.68
N GLU A 340 -10.10 -8.56 -3.31
CA GLU A 340 -10.66 -9.92 -3.40
C GLU A 340 -10.66 -10.44 -4.83
N CYS A 341 -11.14 -9.64 -5.78
CA CYS A 341 -11.16 -10.01 -7.21
C CYS A 341 -9.76 -10.24 -7.75
N ALA A 342 -8.81 -9.37 -7.42
CA ALA A 342 -7.41 -9.51 -7.86
C ALA A 342 -6.77 -10.78 -7.29
N ALA A 343 -6.97 -11.06 -5.99
CA ALA A 343 -6.43 -12.25 -5.33
C ALA A 343 -7.02 -13.55 -5.91
N ARG A 344 -8.32 -13.60 -6.13
CA ARG A 344 -8.97 -14.77 -6.78
C ARG A 344 -8.49 -14.96 -8.21
N GLN A 345 -8.34 -13.88 -8.96
CA GLN A 345 -7.91 -13.99 -10.36
C GLN A 345 -6.47 -14.46 -10.47
N ILE A 346 -5.53 -13.92 -9.66
CA ILE A 346 -4.15 -14.40 -9.71
C ILE A 346 -4.06 -15.85 -9.23
N TYR A 347 -4.82 -16.26 -8.21
CA TYR A 347 -4.88 -17.65 -7.77
C TYR A 347 -5.40 -18.58 -8.88
N ARG A 348 -6.47 -18.22 -9.59
CA ARG A 348 -6.98 -18.98 -10.75
C ARG A 348 -5.91 -19.14 -11.84
N GLN A 349 -5.17 -18.05 -12.15
CA GLN A 349 -4.08 -18.13 -13.13
C GLN A 349 -2.96 -19.07 -12.68
N LEU A 350 -2.64 -19.12 -11.38
CA LEU A 350 -1.68 -20.05 -10.79
C LEU A 350 -2.17 -21.50 -10.85
N GLN A 351 -3.48 -21.76 -10.94
CA GLN A 351 -4.07 -23.07 -11.17
C GLN A 351 -4.13 -23.45 -12.66
N GLY A 352 -3.61 -22.60 -13.56
CA GLY A 352 -3.53 -22.85 -14.99
C GLY A 352 -4.66 -22.26 -15.84
N HIS A 353 -5.59 -21.50 -15.25
CA HIS A 353 -6.59 -20.74 -16.01
C HIS A 353 -5.93 -19.55 -16.70
N LYS A 354 -6.04 -19.45 -18.01
CA LYS A 354 -5.35 -18.41 -18.83
C LYS A 354 -6.27 -17.25 -19.22
N GLU A 355 -7.49 -17.22 -18.73
CA GLU A 355 -8.46 -16.18 -19.05
C GLU A 355 -8.01 -14.83 -18.54
N ILE A 356 -7.98 -13.82 -19.43
CA ILE A 356 -7.76 -12.42 -19.08
C ILE A 356 -9.11 -11.81 -18.71
N VAL A 357 -9.24 -11.36 -17.47
CA VAL A 357 -10.46 -10.76 -16.93
C VAL A 357 -10.23 -9.26 -16.73
N THR A 358 -11.02 -8.42 -17.42
CA THR A 358 -11.07 -6.97 -17.15
C THR A 358 -12.43 -6.65 -16.57
N GLN A 359 -12.45 -6.10 -15.36
CA GLN A 359 -13.69 -5.77 -14.68
C GLN A 359 -13.65 -4.38 -14.08
N PHE A 360 -14.74 -3.64 -14.30
CA PHE A 360 -15.01 -2.36 -13.64
C PHE A 360 -16.03 -2.57 -12.53
N LEU A 361 -15.65 -2.22 -11.30
CA LEU A 361 -16.45 -2.46 -10.11
C LEU A 361 -17.25 -1.22 -9.73
N PRO A 362 -18.49 -1.38 -9.23
CA PRO A 362 -19.33 -0.27 -8.84
C PRO A 362 -18.80 0.38 -7.56
N CYS A 363 -18.86 1.72 -7.51
CA CYS A 363 -18.65 2.49 -6.29
C CYS A 363 -19.97 2.76 -5.59
N GLN A 364 -19.89 3.05 -4.30
CA GLN A 364 -21.04 3.48 -3.51
C GLN A 364 -21.02 5.00 -3.34
N TYR A 365 -22.11 5.67 -3.70
CA TYR A 365 -22.32 7.07 -3.32
C TYR A 365 -22.74 7.14 -1.84
N PHE A 366 -22.16 8.06 -1.10
CA PHE A 366 -22.50 8.38 0.26
C PHE A 366 -23.06 9.80 0.33
N GLU A 367 -24.32 9.92 0.71
CA GLU A 367 -24.96 11.20 0.95
C GLU A 367 -24.69 11.64 2.39
N GLY A 368 -23.80 12.62 2.52
CA GLY A 368 -23.47 13.29 3.77
C GLY A 368 -24.28 14.58 3.96
N LYS A 369 -23.70 15.51 4.68
CA LYS A 369 -24.29 16.83 5.00
C LYS A 369 -23.42 17.99 4.50
N SER A 370 -22.47 17.74 3.60
CA SER A 370 -21.51 18.73 3.11
C SER A 370 -21.92 19.40 1.79
N LEU A 371 -23.14 19.13 1.29
CA LEU A 371 -23.76 19.81 0.14
C LEU A 371 -25.13 20.37 0.49
#